data_22522388f06ac6055cf064879f1bb2fd
#
_entry.id   22522388f06ac6055cf064879f1bb2fd
#
_cell.length_a   1.000
_cell.length_b   1.000
_cell.length_c   1.000
_cell.angle_alpha   90.00
_cell.angle_beta   90.00
_cell.angle_gamma   90.00
#
_symmetry.space_group_name_H-M   'P 1'
#
loop_
_entity.id
_entity.type
_entity.pdbx_description
1 polymer ?
#
loop_
_entity_poly.entity_id
_entity_poly.type
_entity_poly.pdbx_seq_one_letter_code
_entity_poly.pdbx_strand_id
1 'polypeptide(L)'
;MRPLGTANASPKTQRPSAPAQLAVAGVRVGTHEGFDRVVVDLVGKGEPGWFVDYTSTPMQEITGKPLKVTGNAFLNINIDGTVYPYELGLDADQIKVDTPAETGNIIDVVNAGTYEGRSRVVVGLRSDLPYSVQILEHPLRLVVDIVQS
;
A
#
# COMPACT_ATOMS: atom_id res chain seq x y z
N MET A 1 -13.85 -12.43 -10.54
CA MET A 1 -12.58 -11.67 -10.53
C MET A 1 -11.50 -12.52 -9.87
N ARG A 2 -10.31 -12.43 -10.36
CA ARG A 2 -9.17 -13.16 -9.81
C ARG A 2 -8.14 -12.18 -9.25
N PRO A 3 -7.34 -12.59 -8.26
CA PRO A 3 -6.16 -11.82 -7.88
C PRO A 3 -5.22 -11.65 -9.07
N LEU A 4 -4.56 -10.50 -9.14
CA LEU A 4 -3.57 -10.24 -10.17
C LEU A 4 -2.24 -10.89 -9.80
N GLY A 5 -1.54 -11.47 -10.79
CA GLY A 5 -0.23 -12.08 -10.57
C GLY A 5 -0.30 -13.36 -9.76
N THR A 6 0.84 -13.77 -9.24
CA THR A 6 0.99 -15.00 -8.43
C THR A 6 1.17 -14.63 -6.97
N ALA A 7 0.25 -15.05 -6.11
CA ALA A 7 0.27 -14.72 -4.70
C ALA A 7 1.18 -15.67 -3.91
N ASN A 8 2.01 -15.12 -3.02
CA ASN A 8 2.75 -15.84 -2.00
C ASN A 8 3.08 -14.87 -0.86
N ALA A 9 3.59 -15.37 0.26
CA ALA A 9 3.87 -14.55 1.43
C ALA A 9 5.28 -13.94 1.45
N SER A 10 6.07 -14.14 0.40
CA SER A 10 7.43 -13.61 0.31
C SER A 10 7.44 -12.10 0.08
N PRO A 11 8.49 -11.39 0.51
CA PRO A 11 8.66 -9.99 0.16
C PRO A 11 8.67 -9.76 -1.35
N LYS A 12 8.12 -8.62 -1.78
CA LYS A 12 8.05 -8.23 -3.19
C LYS A 12 8.76 -6.89 -3.35
N THR A 13 9.63 -6.80 -4.37
CA THR A 13 10.37 -5.59 -4.61
C THR A 13 10.48 -5.28 -6.10
N GLN A 14 10.51 -3.99 -6.40
CA GLN A 14 10.75 -3.46 -7.75
C GLN A 14 11.40 -2.09 -7.58
N ARG A 15 12.48 -1.84 -8.32
CA ARG A 15 13.11 -0.53 -8.32
C ARG A 15 12.39 0.41 -9.27
N PRO A 16 12.36 1.73 -8.98
CA PRO A 16 11.86 2.70 -9.95
C PRO A 16 12.70 2.64 -11.23
N SER A 17 12.06 2.76 -12.39
CA SER A 17 12.76 2.64 -13.69
C SER A 17 13.53 3.91 -14.06
N ALA A 18 13.18 5.06 -13.50
CA ALA A 18 13.79 6.37 -13.79
C ALA A 18 13.40 7.33 -12.67
N PRO A 19 13.97 8.56 -12.65
CA PRO A 19 13.49 9.53 -11.68
C PRO A 19 11.97 9.69 -11.79
N ALA A 20 11.29 9.49 -10.67
CA ALA A 20 9.84 9.58 -10.60
C ALA A 20 9.47 10.67 -9.60
N GLN A 21 8.34 11.34 -9.85
CA GLN A 21 7.76 12.35 -8.97
C GLN A 21 6.28 12.00 -8.81
N LEU A 22 6.02 11.01 -7.98
CA LEU A 22 4.69 10.49 -7.74
C LEU A 22 4.23 10.83 -6.33
N ALA A 23 2.93 10.86 -6.11
CA ALA A 23 2.36 11.01 -4.78
C ALA A 23 1.17 10.07 -4.62
N VAL A 24 0.98 9.61 -3.38
CA VAL A 24 -0.20 8.82 -3.02
C VAL A 24 -1.39 9.77 -2.97
N ALA A 25 -2.39 9.53 -3.82
CA ALA A 25 -3.59 10.34 -3.92
C ALA A 25 -4.77 9.73 -3.18
N GLY A 26 -4.72 8.46 -2.86
CA GLY A 26 -5.76 7.77 -2.12
C GLY A 26 -5.44 6.31 -1.93
N VAL A 27 -6.13 5.68 -0.98
CA VAL A 27 -6.03 4.24 -0.72
C VAL A 27 -7.45 3.67 -0.70
N ARG A 28 -7.72 2.71 -1.56
CA ARG A 28 -9.01 2.05 -1.67
C ARG A 28 -8.89 0.59 -1.26
N VAL A 29 -9.94 0.07 -0.62
CA VAL A 29 -9.99 -1.32 -0.16
C VAL A 29 -11.26 -1.96 -0.67
N GLY A 30 -11.14 -3.16 -1.24
CA GLY A 30 -12.28 -3.93 -1.68
C GLY A 30 -12.17 -5.38 -1.22
N THR A 31 -13.30 -5.97 -0.85
CA THR A 31 -13.40 -7.38 -0.51
C THR A 31 -14.10 -8.09 -1.65
N HIS A 32 -13.45 -9.11 -2.19
CA HIS A 32 -13.95 -9.92 -3.30
C HIS A 32 -14.04 -11.38 -2.86
N GLU A 33 -14.66 -12.19 -3.67
CA GLU A 33 -14.71 -13.62 -3.40
C GLU A 33 -13.31 -14.23 -3.54
N GLY A 34 -12.75 -14.70 -2.43
CA GLY A 34 -11.46 -15.36 -2.37
C GLY A 34 -10.26 -14.45 -2.12
N PHE A 35 -10.43 -13.12 -2.16
CA PHE A 35 -9.32 -12.20 -1.90
C PHE A 35 -9.80 -10.81 -1.52
N ASP A 36 -8.91 -10.07 -0.86
CA ASP A 36 -9.08 -8.64 -0.60
C ASP A 36 -8.10 -7.86 -1.47
N ARG A 37 -8.51 -6.67 -1.90
CA ARG A 37 -7.67 -5.82 -2.75
C ARG A 37 -7.43 -4.47 -2.09
N VAL A 38 -6.16 -4.08 -2.04
CA VAL A 38 -5.75 -2.72 -1.66
C VAL A 38 -5.26 -2.03 -2.92
N VAL A 39 -5.80 -0.85 -3.20
CA VAL A 39 -5.40 -0.04 -4.36
C VAL A 39 -4.84 1.28 -3.84
N VAL A 40 -3.58 1.54 -4.16
CA VAL A 40 -2.95 2.83 -3.86
C VAL A 40 -2.96 3.65 -5.15
N ASP A 41 -3.77 4.70 -5.18
CA ASP A 41 -3.85 5.59 -6.35
C ASP A 41 -2.66 6.54 -6.34
N LEU A 42 -1.97 6.65 -7.47
CA LEU A 42 -0.78 7.47 -7.63
C LEU A 42 -1.01 8.53 -8.70
N VAL A 43 -0.50 9.74 -8.44
CA VAL A 43 -0.52 10.84 -9.41
C VAL A 43 0.90 11.34 -9.59
N GLY A 44 1.19 11.97 -10.72
CA GLY A 44 2.48 12.53 -11.02
C GLY A 44 3.12 11.91 -12.25
N LYS A 45 4.44 11.85 -12.26
CA LYS A 45 5.22 11.39 -13.40
C LYS A 45 6.14 10.25 -13.03
N GLY A 46 6.33 9.32 -13.96
CA GLY A 46 7.28 8.22 -13.82
C GLY A 46 6.62 6.91 -13.41
N GLU A 47 7.44 5.92 -13.17
CA GLU A 47 7.00 4.61 -12.71
C GLU A 47 7.52 4.38 -11.29
N PRO A 48 6.66 3.89 -10.37
CA PRO A 48 7.08 3.66 -9.00
C PRO A 48 7.93 2.39 -8.89
N GLY A 49 8.84 2.40 -7.89
CA GLY A 49 9.32 1.16 -7.34
C GLY A 49 8.49 0.82 -6.11
N TRP A 50 8.67 -0.38 -5.59
CA TRP A 50 8.01 -0.78 -4.35
C TRP A 50 8.82 -1.82 -3.60
N PHE A 51 8.59 -1.86 -2.30
CA PHE A 51 9.03 -2.93 -1.43
C PHE A 51 7.87 -3.27 -0.50
N VAL A 52 7.35 -4.49 -0.61
CA VAL A 52 6.19 -4.94 0.14
C VAL A 52 6.57 -6.19 0.92
N ASP A 53 6.34 -6.16 2.23
CA ASP A 53 6.66 -7.30 3.09
C ASP A 53 5.76 -7.31 4.33
N TYR A 54 5.70 -8.47 4.96
CA TYR A 54 5.09 -8.58 6.29
C TYR A 54 6.07 -8.14 7.37
N THR A 55 5.55 -7.48 8.38
CA THR A 55 6.30 -7.12 9.59
C THR A 55 5.45 -7.43 10.82
N SER A 56 6.11 -7.75 11.92
CA SER A 56 5.42 -7.96 13.19
C SER A 56 5.15 -6.65 13.94
N THR A 57 5.93 -5.61 13.68
CA THR A 57 5.84 -4.33 14.40
C THR A 57 6.08 -3.17 13.45
N PRO A 58 4.99 -2.59 12.87
CA PRO A 58 5.16 -1.41 12.02
C PRO A 58 5.59 -0.21 12.86
N MET A 59 6.59 0.54 12.35
CA MET A 59 7.21 1.65 13.03
C MET A 59 7.06 2.94 12.22
N GLN A 60 7.00 4.08 12.91
CA GLN A 60 7.05 5.38 12.27
C GLN A 60 8.48 5.69 11.81
N GLU A 61 8.62 6.21 10.60
CA GLU A 61 9.94 6.47 10.00
C GLU A 61 10.77 7.50 10.79
N ILE A 62 10.16 8.61 11.20
CA ILE A 62 10.87 9.73 11.79
C ILE A 62 11.14 9.50 13.29
N THR A 63 10.13 9.01 14.00
CA THR A 63 10.20 8.93 15.47
C THR A 63 10.72 7.58 15.96
N GLY A 64 10.70 6.55 15.14
CA GLY A 64 11.01 5.19 15.55
C GLY A 64 10.01 4.60 16.53
N LYS A 65 8.88 5.26 16.76
CA LYS A 65 7.82 4.76 17.65
C LYS A 65 6.89 3.81 16.89
N PRO A 66 6.24 2.87 17.60
CA PRO A 66 5.26 2.00 16.94
C PRO A 66 4.15 2.81 16.26
N LEU A 67 3.79 2.40 15.05
CA LEU A 67 2.67 2.96 14.31
C LEU A 67 1.39 2.29 14.80
N LYS A 68 0.34 3.07 15.05
CA LYS A 68 -0.95 2.50 15.49
C LYS A 68 -1.70 1.90 14.32
N VAL A 69 -1.63 0.59 14.19
CA VAL A 69 -2.39 -0.20 13.23
C VAL A 69 -2.98 -1.40 13.95
N THR A 70 -4.25 -1.65 13.75
CA THR A 70 -4.93 -2.79 14.35
C THR A 70 -4.76 -4.01 13.47
N GLY A 71 -4.38 -5.14 14.06
CA GLY A 71 -4.24 -6.39 13.33
C GLY A 71 -3.38 -7.40 14.05
N ASN A 72 -3.33 -8.61 13.52
CA ASN A 72 -2.48 -9.69 13.99
C ASN A 72 -1.25 -9.88 13.10
N ALA A 73 -1.34 -9.45 11.87
CA ALA A 73 -0.24 -9.42 10.91
C ALA A 73 -0.28 -8.07 10.21
N PHE A 74 0.88 -7.57 9.77
CA PHE A 74 0.96 -6.25 9.15
C PHE A 74 1.74 -6.35 7.85
N LEU A 75 1.12 -5.85 6.78
CA LEU A 75 1.76 -5.76 5.48
C LEU A 75 2.21 -4.32 5.26
N ASN A 76 3.52 -4.13 5.12
CA ASN A 76 4.11 -2.84 4.76
C ASN A 76 4.11 -2.71 3.25
N ILE A 77 3.45 -1.68 2.74
CA ILE A 77 3.49 -1.33 1.33
C ILE A 77 4.32 -0.06 1.22
N ASN A 78 5.58 -0.21 0.81
CA ASN A 78 6.48 0.92 0.58
C ASN A 78 6.52 1.21 -0.91
N ILE A 79 6.33 2.48 -1.27
CA ILE A 79 6.31 2.93 -2.67
C ILE A 79 7.43 3.92 -2.85
N ASP A 80 8.39 3.58 -3.71
CA ASP A 80 9.56 4.41 -4.01
C ASP A 80 9.32 5.28 -5.22
N GLY A 81 9.99 6.43 -5.29
CA GLY A 81 9.81 7.40 -6.36
C GLY A 81 8.71 8.40 -6.06
N THR A 82 8.39 8.59 -4.77
CA THR A 82 7.35 9.55 -4.36
C THR A 82 7.96 10.82 -3.81
N VAL A 83 7.20 11.91 -3.95
CA VAL A 83 7.48 13.22 -3.35
C VAL A 83 6.38 13.52 -2.35
N TYR A 84 6.57 14.56 -1.55
CA TYR A 84 5.51 14.98 -0.64
C TYR A 84 4.28 15.42 -1.45
N PRO A 85 3.07 15.03 -1.03
CA PRO A 85 1.86 15.33 -1.81
C PRO A 85 1.69 16.82 -2.11
N TYR A 86 2.07 17.72 -1.21
CA TYR A 86 1.95 19.16 -1.44
C TYR A 86 2.78 19.63 -2.64
N GLU A 87 3.87 18.91 -3.00
CA GLU A 87 4.70 19.26 -4.14
C GLU A 87 3.95 19.07 -5.48
N LEU A 88 2.89 18.26 -5.48
CA LEU A 88 2.02 18.03 -6.64
C LEU A 88 0.65 18.68 -6.47
N GLY A 89 0.52 19.59 -5.52
CA GLY A 89 -0.73 20.32 -5.30
C GLY A 89 -1.79 19.56 -4.53
N LEU A 90 -1.42 18.48 -3.84
CA LEU A 90 -2.34 17.70 -3.02
C LEU A 90 -2.25 18.12 -1.56
N ASP A 91 -3.38 18.43 -0.96
CA ASP A 91 -3.47 18.63 0.49
C ASP A 91 -3.66 17.26 1.19
N ALA A 92 -3.11 17.13 2.40
CA ALA A 92 -3.25 15.90 3.18
C ALA A 92 -4.73 15.51 3.37
N ASP A 93 -5.60 16.48 3.52
CA ASP A 93 -7.04 16.27 3.71
C ASP A 93 -7.73 15.69 2.47
N GLN A 94 -7.10 15.79 1.29
CA GLN A 94 -7.64 15.27 0.04
C GLN A 94 -7.27 13.81 -0.18
N ILE A 95 -6.34 13.29 0.60
CA ILE A 95 -5.90 11.89 0.51
C ILE A 95 -6.83 11.04 1.35
N LYS A 96 -7.73 10.33 0.69
CA LYS A 96 -8.72 9.49 1.37
C LYS A 96 -8.20 8.07 1.53
N VAL A 97 -8.47 7.49 2.70
CA VAL A 97 -8.15 6.09 2.98
C VAL A 97 -9.46 5.40 3.34
N ASP A 98 -9.81 4.37 2.58
CA ASP A 98 -11.04 3.63 2.80
C ASP A 98 -11.03 2.89 4.14
N THR A 99 -12.22 2.70 4.70
CA THR A 99 -12.42 1.83 5.86
C THR A 99 -12.68 0.41 5.36
N PRO A 100 -11.91 -0.59 5.85
CA PRO A 100 -12.12 -1.97 5.42
C PRO A 100 -13.50 -2.51 5.82
N ALA A 101 -14.03 -3.43 5.01
CA ALA A 101 -15.23 -4.18 5.38
C ALA A 101 -14.92 -5.15 6.51
N GLU A 102 -15.89 -5.41 7.38
CA GLU A 102 -15.69 -6.27 8.57
C GLU A 102 -15.52 -7.75 8.24
N THR A 103 -15.83 -8.15 7.01
CA THR A 103 -15.89 -9.56 6.61
C THR A 103 -14.62 -10.12 6.00
N GLY A 104 -13.67 -9.26 5.60
CA GLY A 104 -12.44 -9.70 4.94
C GLY A 104 -11.29 -9.94 5.91
N ASN A 105 -10.12 -10.26 5.36
CA ASN A 105 -8.89 -10.42 6.12
C ASN A 105 -8.31 -9.06 6.57
N ILE A 106 -8.65 -7.98 5.88
CA ILE A 106 -8.16 -6.64 6.19
C ILE A 106 -8.95 -6.06 7.36
N ILE A 107 -8.23 -5.70 8.43
CA ILE A 107 -8.82 -5.12 9.63
C ILE A 107 -8.64 -3.59 9.64
N ASP A 108 -7.50 -3.11 9.16
CA ASP A 108 -7.13 -1.71 9.26
C ASP A 108 -6.22 -1.32 8.10
N VAL A 109 -6.28 -0.06 7.69
CA VAL A 109 -5.39 0.50 6.66
C VAL A 109 -4.97 1.89 7.12
N VAL A 110 -3.67 2.12 7.15
CA VAL A 110 -3.08 3.39 7.59
C VAL A 110 -2.15 3.92 6.52
N ASN A 111 -2.38 5.16 6.08
CA ASN A 111 -1.41 5.88 5.26
C ASN A 111 -0.39 6.51 6.20
N ALA A 112 0.81 5.92 6.26
CA ALA A 112 1.86 6.38 7.16
C ALA A 112 2.64 7.58 6.62
N GLY A 113 2.31 8.05 5.40
CA GLY A 113 2.88 9.26 4.83
C GLY A 113 4.12 9.01 4.02
N THR A 114 4.78 10.12 3.66
CA THR A 114 5.95 10.13 2.78
C THR A 114 7.17 10.64 3.53
N TYR A 115 8.29 9.96 3.32
CA TYR A 115 9.57 10.35 3.90
C TYR A 115 10.72 9.94 2.97
N GLU A 116 11.55 10.90 2.60
CA GLU A 116 12.76 10.70 1.78
C GLU A 116 12.52 9.84 0.53
N GLY A 117 11.54 10.23 -0.28
CA GLY A 117 11.28 9.57 -1.56
C GLY A 117 10.48 8.29 -1.45
N ARG A 118 10.00 7.93 -0.27
CA ARG A 118 9.22 6.72 -0.03
C ARG A 118 7.92 7.04 0.69
N SER A 119 6.82 6.53 0.15
CA SER A 119 5.52 6.58 0.80
C SER A 119 5.17 5.20 1.35
N ARG A 120 4.50 5.15 2.49
CA ARG A 120 4.19 3.88 3.12
C ARG A 120 2.72 3.79 3.50
N VAL A 121 2.12 2.67 3.15
CA VAL A 121 0.78 2.27 3.57
C VAL A 121 0.92 0.96 4.34
N VAL A 122 0.34 0.89 5.53
CA VAL A 122 0.38 -0.31 6.35
C VAL A 122 -1.02 -0.90 6.45
N VAL A 123 -1.12 -2.19 6.15
CA VAL A 123 -2.38 -2.92 6.18
C VAL A 123 -2.35 -3.88 7.35
N GLY A 124 -3.30 -3.73 8.28
CA GLY A 124 -3.49 -4.68 9.39
C GLY A 124 -4.41 -5.80 8.96
N LEU A 125 -3.98 -7.03 9.19
CA LEU A 125 -4.65 -8.24 8.72
C LEU A 125 -4.93 -9.19 9.88
N ARG A 126 -5.93 -10.06 9.70
CA ARG A 126 -6.18 -11.15 10.64
C ARG A 126 -5.09 -12.20 10.58
N SER A 127 -4.57 -12.48 9.39
CA SER A 127 -3.53 -13.48 9.15
C SER A 127 -2.60 -13.04 8.04
N ASP A 128 -1.38 -13.56 8.03
CA ASP A 128 -0.33 -13.30 7.03
C ASP A 128 -0.52 -14.21 5.82
N LEU A 129 -1.56 -13.95 5.06
CA LEU A 129 -1.91 -14.74 3.87
C LEU A 129 -1.09 -14.34 2.64
N PRO A 130 -0.98 -15.24 1.64
CA PRO A 130 -0.27 -14.91 0.40
C PRO A 130 -0.84 -13.70 -0.31
N TYR A 131 0.02 -12.94 -0.97
CA TYR A 131 -0.38 -11.72 -1.67
C TYR A 131 0.42 -11.54 -2.95
N SER A 132 -0.07 -10.69 -3.84
CA SER A 132 0.61 -10.28 -5.06
C SER A 132 0.60 -8.76 -5.18
N VAL A 133 1.58 -8.21 -5.91
CA VAL A 133 1.71 -6.77 -6.16
C VAL A 133 1.80 -6.54 -7.65
N GLN A 134 0.97 -5.64 -8.17
CA GLN A 134 0.93 -5.30 -9.58
C GLN A 134 0.72 -3.80 -9.76
N ILE A 135 1.28 -3.26 -10.85
CA ILE A 135 0.98 -1.90 -11.29
C ILE A 135 -0.06 -1.96 -12.40
N LEU A 136 -1.08 -1.12 -12.29
CA LEU A 136 -2.02 -0.86 -13.37
C LEU A 136 -1.90 0.60 -13.78
N GLU A 137 -2.03 0.87 -15.07
CA GLU A 137 -1.94 2.22 -15.61
C GLU A 137 -3.30 2.70 -16.11
N HIS A 138 -3.41 4.04 -16.33
CA HIS A 138 -4.57 4.72 -16.90
C HIS A 138 -5.85 4.57 -16.07
N PRO A 139 -5.87 5.01 -14.79
CA PRO A 139 -4.83 5.76 -14.04
C PRO A 139 -3.81 4.85 -13.39
N LEU A 140 -2.67 5.43 -13.04
CA LEU A 140 -1.57 4.70 -12.39
C LEU A 140 -1.96 4.34 -10.96
N ARG A 141 -1.81 3.07 -10.62
CA ARG A 141 -2.09 2.58 -9.27
C ARG A 141 -1.31 1.31 -8.96
N LEU A 142 -0.95 1.17 -7.70
CA LEU A 142 -0.37 -0.06 -7.17
C LEU A 142 -1.49 -0.90 -6.59
N VAL A 143 -1.60 -2.15 -7.02
CA VAL A 143 -2.65 -3.07 -6.59
C VAL A 143 -2.02 -4.22 -5.81
N VAL A 144 -2.48 -4.41 -4.58
CA VAL A 144 -2.07 -5.53 -3.73
C VAL A 144 -3.29 -6.40 -3.50
N ASP A 145 -3.22 -7.64 -3.98
CA ASP A 145 -4.28 -8.62 -3.79
C ASP A 145 -3.82 -9.64 -2.76
N ILE A 146 -4.62 -9.82 -1.71
CA ILE A 146 -4.31 -10.71 -0.58
C ILE A 146 -5.36 -11.81 -0.57
N VAL A 147 -4.94 -13.05 -0.77
CA VAL A 147 -5.88 -14.17 -0.76
C VAL A 147 -6.47 -14.38 0.63
N GLN A 148 -7.68 -14.93 0.70
CA GLN A 148 -8.39 -15.10 1.98
C GLN A 148 -8.15 -16.47 2.62
N SER A 149 -7.52 -17.36 1.90
CA SER A 149 -7.17 -18.67 2.45
C SER A 149 -6.08 -19.36 1.65
#